data_e04edea988aae21664a92e2b23a0b18f
#
_entry.id   e04edea988aae21664a92e2b23a0b18f
#
_cell.length_a   1.000
_cell.length_b   1.000
_cell.length_c   1.000
_cell.angle_alpha   90.00
_cell.angle_beta   90.00
_cell.angle_gamma   90.00
#
_symmetry.space_group_name_H-M   'P 1'
#
loop_
_entity.id
_entity.type
_entity.pdbx_description
1 polymer ?
#
loop_
_entity_poly.entity_id
_entity_poly.type
_entity_poly.pdbx_seq_one_letter_code
_entity_poly.pdbx_strand_id
1 'polypeptide(L)'
;MAILESPTPQSRVSVEIAGDVSVPLQCRHCEDAPCVAICPTKAIEKLGIEEPVFIKEELCIGCKWCILVCPFGIIKLSRDGRVITKCDLCLERIKEERNPACVESCPTGALQYKRIDEITAEKRKETVKDFLVAFEKSKPKKNSKE
;
A
#
# COMPACT_ATOMS: atom_id res chain seq x y z
N MET A 1 -40.91 3.95 8.03
CA MET A 1 -39.65 3.73 8.83
C MET A 1 -38.53 3.61 7.82
N ALA A 2 -37.80 4.70 7.57
CA ALA A 2 -36.60 4.66 6.72
C ALA A 2 -35.47 4.06 7.56
N ILE A 3 -35.06 2.86 7.22
CA ILE A 3 -33.84 2.26 7.76
C ILE A 3 -32.70 3.11 7.20
N LEU A 4 -32.10 3.91 8.07
CA LEU A 4 -30.83 4.59 7.79
C LEU A 4 -29.75 3.49 7.67
N GLU A 5 -29.61 2.96 6.47
CA GLU A 5 -28.44 2.14 6.13
C GLU A 5 -27.23 3.07 6.17
N SER A 6 -26.44 2.96 7.23
CA SER A 6 -25.11 3.54 7.23
C SER A 6 -24.38 3.00 6.01
N PRO A 7 -23.87 3.85 5.10
CA PRO A 7 -23.20 3.36 3.92
C PRO A 7 -22.01 2.51 4.35
N THR A 8 -22.04 1.21 4.06
CA THR A 8 -20.91 0.33 4.33
C THR A 8 -19.65 0.93 3.68
N PRO A 9 -18.55 1.08 4.41
CA PRO A 9 -17.34 1.68 3.86
C PRO A 9 -16.88 0.96 2.59
N GLN A 10 -16.51 1.72 1.57
CA GLN A 10 -15.97 1.15 0.34
C GLN A 10 -14.52 0.73 0.58
N SER A 11 -14.19 -0.53 0.25
CA SER A 11 -12.81 -1.00 0.32
C SER A 11 -11.90 -0.19 -0.59
N ARG A 12 -10.78 0.30 -0.05
CA ARG A 12 -9.72 1.03 -0.76
C ARG A 12 -8.55 0.13 -1.16
N VAL A 13 -8.65 -1.15 -0.84
CA VAL A 13 -7.73 -2.22 -1.29
C VAL A 13 -8.51 -3.10 -2.27
N SER A 14 -7.87 -3.47 -3.36
CA SER A 14 -8.37 -4.50 -4.29
C SER A 14 -7.56 -5.76 -4.09
N VAL A 15 -8.20 -6.92 -4.19
CA VAL A 15 -7.51 -8.20 -4.22
C VAL A 15 -7.76 -8.82 -5.58
N GLU A 16 -6.69 -9.02 -6.33
CA GLU A 16 -6.73 -9.64 -7.66
C GLU A 16 -6.20 -11.07 -7.56
N ILE A 17 -6.80 -11.97 -8.31
CA ILE A 17 -6.40 -13.38 -8.33
C ILE A 17 -5.62 -13.63 -9.61
N ALA A 18 -4.38 -14.11 -9.46
CA ALA A 18 -3.50 -14.50 -10.56
C ALA A 18 -3.08 -15.98 -10.35
N GLY A 19 -3.77 -16.90 -11.04
CA GLY A 19 -3.63 -18.33 -10.78
C GLY A 19 -4.05 -18.69 -9.36
N ASP A 20 -3.15 -19.28 -8.60
CA ASP A 20 -3.39 -19.70 -7.20
C ASP A 20 -2.98 -18.62 -6.18
N VAL A 21 -2.59 -17.44 -6.66
CA VAL A 21 -2.09 -16.37 -5.79
C VAL A 21 -3.10 -15.22 -5.74
N SER A 22 -3.41 -14.77 -4.53
CA SER A 22 -4.21 -13.57 -4.27
C SER A 22 -3.29 -12.39 -3.97
N VAL A 23 -3.34 -11.35 -4.82
CA VAL A 23 -2.46 -10.19 -4.72
C VAL A 23 -3.24 -8.97 -4.24
N PRO A 24 -2.95 -8.45 -3.03
CA PRO A 24 -3.55 -7.21 -2.56
C PRO A 24 -2.91 -6.02 -3.27
N LEU A 25 -3.75 -5.18 -3.86
CA LEU A 25 -3.36 -3.96 -4.54
C LEU A 25 -3.95 -2.73 -3.85
N GLN A 26 -3.10 -1.78 -3.53
CA GLN A 26 -3.49 -0.49 -2.94
C GLN A 26 -2.68 0.66 -3.55
N CYS A 27 -3.06 1.89 -3.24
CA CYS A 27 -2.32 3.08 -3.69
C CYS A 27 -0.87 3.01 -3.20
N ARG A 28 0.07 3.29 -4.12
CA ARG A 28 1.51 3.31 -3.83
C ARG A 28 2.00 4.66 -3.30
N HIS A 29 1.13 5.67 -3.27
CA HIS A 29 1.50 7.03 -2.87
C HIS A 29 2.77 7.52 -3.57
N CYS A 30 2.81 7.31 -4.92
CA CYS A 30 3.97 7.54 -5.77
C CYS A 30 4.66 8.88 -5.47
N GLU A 31 5.97 8.91 -5.60
CA GLU A 31 6.78 10.12 -5.46
C GLU A 31 6.38 11.13 -6.54
N ASP A 32 6.48 10.74 -7.81
CA ASP A 32 5.95 11.48 -8.95
C ASP A 32 4.56 10.97 -9.29
N ALA A 33 3.55 11.47 -8.58
CA ALA A 33 2.19 10.95 -8.70
C ALA A 33 1.47 11.52 -9.94
N PRO A 34 1.26 10.74 -11.01
CA PRO A 34 0.60 11.24 -12.23
C PRO A 34 -0.84 11.68 -11.96
N CYS A 35 -1.50 11.11 -10.98
CA CYS A 35 -2.84 11.51 -10.57
C CYS A 35 -2.88 12.90 -9.95
N VAL A 36 -1.80 13.36 -9.30
CA VAL A 36 -1.66 14.73 -8.80
C VAL A 36 -1.46 15.69 -9.97
N ALA A 37 -0.53 15.35 -10.87
CA ALA A 37 -0.18 16.18 -12.01
C ALA A 37 -1.35 16.44 -12.95
N ILE A 38 -2.21 15.42 -13.16
CA ILE A 38 -3.33 15.53 -14.11
C ILE A 38 -4.58 16.20 -13.51
N CYS A 39 -4.66 16.39 -12.20
CA CYS A 39 -5.88 16.86 -11.55
C CYS A 39 -6.13 18.35 -11.84
N PRO A 40 -7.17 18.74 -12.62
CA PRO A 40 -7.40 20.11 -13.03
C PRO A 40 -7.80 21.04 -11.87
N THR A 41 -8.45 20.49 -10.85
CA THR A 41 -8.93 21.24 -9.69
C THR A 41 -7.98 21.15 -8.50
N LYS A 42 -6.85 20.43 -8.64
CA LYS A 42 -5.92 20.13 -7.54
C LYS A 42 -6.61 19.47 -6.33
N ALA A 43 -7.67 18.70 -6.61
CA ALA A 43 -8.32 17.89 -5.59
C ALA A 43 -7.43 16.76 -5.06
N ILE A 44 -6.41 16.36 -5.84
CA ILE A 44 -5.41 15.38 -5.43
C ILE A 44 -4.12 16.11 -5.15
N GLU A 45 -3.58 15.94 -3.97
CA GLU A 45 -2.37 16.61 -3.50
C GLU A 45 -1.36 15.66 -2.90
N LYS A 46 -0.09 16.08 -2.94
CA LYS A 46 1.04 15.51 -2.23
C LYS A 46 1.89 16.66 -1.69
N LEU A 47 2.01 16.79 -0.39
CA LEU A 47 2.68 17.94 0.24
C LEU A 47 4.20 17.83 0.23
N GLY A 48 4.73 16.62 0.20
CA GLY A 48 6.17 16.35 0.20
C GLY A 48 6.49 14.97 -0.37
N ILE A 49 7.76 14.69 -0.58
CA ILE A 49 8.23 13.42 -1.16
C ILE A 49 7.77 12.23 -0.31
N GLU A 50 7.92 12.34 1.00
CA GLU A 50 7.58 11.29 1.96
C GLU A 50 6.09 11.29 2.35
N GLU A 51 5.38 12.37 2.02
CA GLU A 51 3.97 12.52 2.37
C GLU A 51 3.07 11.66 1.46
N PRO A 52 1.97 11.13 2.00
CA PRO A 52 1.03 10.39 1.19
C PRO A 52 0.28 11.31 0.21
N VAL A 53 -0.16 10.72 -0.89
CA VAL A 53 -1.10 11.38 -1.81
C VAL A 53 -2.48 11.30 -1.18
N PHE A 54 -3.18 12.42 -1.03
CA PHE A 54 -4.53 12.49 -0.48
C PHE A 54 -5.49 13.22 -1.41
N ILE A 55 -6.77 13.14 -1.11
CA ILE A 55 -7.87 13.73 -1.90
C ILE A 55 -8.63 14.70 -1.02
N LYS A 56 -8.87 15.89 -1.54
CA LYS A 56 -9.85 16.85 -1.04
C LYS A 56 -11.15 16.63 -1.80
N GLU A 57 -12.06 15.89 -1.20
CA GLU A 57 -13.30 15.46 -1.88
C GLU A 57 -14.16 16.64 -2.32
N GLU A 58 -14.12 17.74 -1.56
CA GLU A 58 -14.84 19.00 -1.84
C GLU A 58 -14.37 19.69 -3.13
N LEU A 59 -13.14 19.44 -3.57
CA LEU A 59 -12.60 19.99 -4.81
C LEU A 59 -12.75 19.05 -6.00
N CYS A 60 -13.18 17.81 -5.76
CA CYS A 60 -13.28 16.79 -6.79
C CYS A 60 -14.52 17.00 -7.68
N ILE A 61 -14.31 17.24 -8.96
CA ILE A 61 -15.38 17.39 -9.97
C ILE A 61 -15.72 16.07 -10.68
N GLY A 62 -15.14 14.95 -10.28
CA GLY A 62 -15.43 13.64 -10.87
C GLY A 62 -15.01 13.46 -12.32
N CYS A 63 -14.02 14.21 -12.83
CA CYS A 63 -13.57 14.14 -14.23
C CYS A 63 -12.92 12.81 -14.63
N LYS A 64 -12.54 11.94 -13.69
CA LYS A 64 -12.00 10.58 -13.86
C LYS A 64 -10.60 10.49 -14.49
N TRP A 65 -9.94 11.59 -14.83
CA TRP A 65 -8.63 11.57 -15.47
C TRP A 65 -7.56 10.86 -14.61
N CYS A 66 -7.63 11.03 -13.29
CA CYS A 66 -6.74 10.34 -12.37
C CYS A 66 -6.89 8.82 -12.40
N ILE A 67 -8.08 8.29 -12.73
CA ILE A 67 -8.31 6.84 -12.90
C ILE A 67 -7.56 6.35 -14.14
N LEU A 68 -7.61 7.12 -15.23
CA LEU A 68 -6.98 6.74 -16.50
C LEU A 68 -5.46 6.74 -16.44
N VAL A 69 -4.86 7.68 -15.69
CA VAL A 69 -3.40 7.80 -15.61
C VAL A 69 -2.76 6.95 -14.52
N CYS A 70 -3.56 6.33 -13.64
CA CYS A 70 -3.01 5.49 -12.57
C CYS A 70 -2.44 4.19 -13.13
N PRO A 71 -1.11 3.96 -13.08
CA PRO A 71 -0.51 2.76 -13.67
C PRO A 71 -0.90 1.46 -12.92
N PHE A 72 -1.44 1.60 -11.70
CA PHE A 72 -1.86 0.47 -10.86
C PHE A 72 -3.37 0.24 -10.87
N GLY A 73 -4.17 1.08 -11.54
CA GLY A 73 -5.63 0.94 -11.62
C GLY A 73 -6.36 1.01 -10.27
N ILE A 74 -5.79 1.70 -9.28
CA ILE A 74 -6.26 1.64 -7.88
C ILE A 74 -7.30 2.68 -7.54
N ILE A 75 -7.38 3.76 -8.33
CA ILE A 75 -8.34 4.83 -8.09
C ILE A 75 -9.71 4.39 -8.59
N LYS A 76 -10.70 4.47 -7.73
CA LYS A 76 -12.08 4.07 -8.04
C LYS A 76 -13.01 5.27 -7.90
N LEU A 77 -14.20 5.14 -8.46
CA LEU A 77 -15.30 6.06 -8.14
C LEU A 77 -15.91 5.67 -6.79
N SER A 78 -16.34 6.68 -6.04
CA SER A 78 -17.24 6.50 -4.90
C SER A 78 -18.53 5.81 -5.35
N ARG A 79 -19.28 5.25 -4.42
CA ARG A 79 -20.52 4.54 -4.76
C ARG A 79 -21.58 5.40 -5.44
N ASP A 80 -21.60 6.69 -5.09
CA ASP A 80 -22.49 7.69 -5.70
C ASP A 80 -21.98 8.18 -7.08
N GLY A 81 -20.78 7.75 -7.50
CA GLY A 81 -20.18 8.08 -8.79
C GLY A 81 -19.72 9.53 -8.93
N ARG A 82 -19.77 10.31 -7.86
CA ARG A 82 -19.47 11.76 -7.89
C ARG A 82 -17.99 12.06 -7.73
N VAL A 83 -17.37 11.46 -6.73
CA VAL A 83 -15.97 11.70 -6.40
C VAL A 83 -15.15 10.43 -6.59
N ILE A 84 -13.85 10.58 -6.62
CA ILE A 84 -12.94 9.43 -6.63
C ILE A 84 -12.60 8.99 -5.20
N THR A 85 -12.26 7.72 -5.06
CA THR A 85 -11.74 7.15 -3.81
C THR A 85 -10.49 6.34 -4.06
N LYS A 86 -9.55 6.38 -3.13
CA LYS A 86 -8.33 5.59 -3.11
C LYS A 86 -7.86 5.37 -1.67
N CYS A 87 -6.85 4.55 -1.47
CA CYS A 87 -6.19 4.42 -0.17
C CYS A 87 -5.65 5.79 0.30
N ASP A 88 -5.91 6.14 1.53
CA ASP A 88 -5.45 7.33 2.25
C ASP A 88 -4.35 7.04 3.26
N LEU A 89 -3.81 5.82 3.22
CA LEU A 89 -2.83 5.29 4.16
C LEU A 89 -3.35 5.21 5.61
N CYS A 90 -4.64 5.36 5.81
CA CYS A 90 -5.26 5.43 7.15
C CYS A 90 -4.59 6.46 8.06
N LEU A 91 -4.34 7.67 7.54
CA LEU A 91 -3.56 8.72 8.22
C LEU A 91 -4.03 9.01 9.65
N GLU A 92 -5.34 9.00 9.90
CA GLU A 92 -5.87 9.25 11.24
C GLU A 92 -5.44 8.15 12.21
N ARG A 93 -5.48 6.88 11.77
CA ARG A 93 -5.01 5.75 12.58
C ARG A 93 -3.52 5.82 12.85
N ILE A 94 -2.73 6.20 11.84
CA ILE A 94 -1.27 6.35 11.99
C ILE A 94 -0.93 7.46 12.98
N LYS A 95 -1.66 8.58 12.98
CA LYS A 95 -1.52 9.64 13.99
C LYS A 95 -1.81 9.16 15.43
N GLU A 96 -2.67 8.16 15.55
CA GLU A 96 -3.00 7.49 16.82
C GLU A 96 -2.04 6.33 17.15
N GLU A 97 -0.90 6.23 16.45
CA GLU A 97 0.10 5.14 16.57
C GLU A 97 -0.49 3.74 16.29
N ARG A 98 -1.55 3.66 15.51
CA ARG A 98 -2.22 2.42 15.12
C ARG A 98 -1.84 2.03 13.70
N ASN A 99 -1.78 0.73 13.44
CA ASN A 99 -1.55 0.24 12.10
C ASN A 99 -2.72 0.56 11.14
N PRO A 100 -2.46 0.67 9.83
CA PRO A 100 -3.50 0.73 8.82
C PRO A 100 -4.50 -0.42 8.96
N ALA A 101 -5.78 -0.16 8.74
CA ALA A 101 -6.84 -1.16 8.93
C ALA A 101 -6.63 -2.44 8.11
N CYS A 102 -6.10 -2.32 6.88
CA CYS A 102 -5.81 -3.47 6.03
C CYS A 102 -4.69 -4.36 6.60
N VAL A 103 -3.74 -3.78 7.32
CA VAL A 103 -2.65 -4.52 7.99
C VAL A 103 -3.20 -5.27 9.19
N GLU A 104 -3.97 -4.59 10.04
CA GLU A 104 -4.57 -5.22 11.23
C GLU A 104 -5.55 -6.36 10.89
N SER A 105 -6.30 -6.20 9.80
CA SER A 105 -7.28 -7.19 9.37
C SER A 105 -6.71 -8.31 8.49
N CYS A 106 -5.42 -8.29 8.16
CA CYS A 106 -4.79 -9.31 7.31
C CYS A 106 -4.44 -10.57 8.13
N PRO A 107 -5.19 -11.68 7.99
CA PRO A 107 -4.97 -12.86 8.84
C PRO A 107 -3.67 -13.59 8.51
N THR A 108 -3.15 -13.41 7.31
CA THR A 108 -1.92 -14.07 6.84
C THR A 108 -0.66 -13.25 7.08
N GLY A 109 -0.79 -11.99 7.53
CA GLY A 109 0.34 -11.07 7.64
C GLY A 109 0.99 -10.67 6.31
N ALA A 110 0.31 -10.92 5.17
CA ALA A 110 0.80 -10.56 3.85
C ALA A 110 0.94 -9.03 3.66
N LEU A 111 0.15 -8.25 4.39
CA LEU A 111 0.25 -6.80 4.41
C LEU A 111 1.04 -6.36 5.63
N GLN A 112 2.06 -5.55 5.41
CA GLN A 112 2.88 -4.98 6.46
C GLN A 112 3.00 -3.46 6.25
N TYR A 113 3.05 -2.74 7.36
CA TYR A 113 3.34 -1.31 7.39
C TYR A 113 4.59 -1.11 8.23
N LYS A 114 5.68 -0.72 7.60
CA LYS A 114 6.99 -0.53 8.22
C LYS A 114 7.70 0.66 7.61
N ARG A 115 8.61 1.24 8.35
CA ARG A 115 9.50 2.26 7.84
C ARG A 115 10.54 1.64 6.90
N ILE A 116 11.03 2.41 5.94
CA ILE A 116 12.02 1.95 4.95
C ILE A 116 13.33 1.52 5.63
N ASP A 117 13.76 2.25 6.66
CA ASP A 117 14.94 1.93 7.45
C ASP A 117 14.82 0.58 8.18
N GLU A 118 13.65 0.25 8.71
CA GLU A 118 13.36 -1.04 9.33
C GLU A 118 13.41 -2.17 8.30
N ILE A 119 12.76 -1.98 7.14
CA ILE A 119 12.76 -2.97 6.05
C ILE A 119 14.19 -3.24 5.57
N THR A 120 14.98 -2.19 5.37
CA THR A 120 16.37 -2.35 4.92
C THR A 120 17.24 -2.98 5.98
N ALA A 121 17.01 -2.72 7.26
CA ALA A 121 17.72 -3.37 8.36
C ALA A 121 17.38 -4.87 8.43
N GLU A 122 16.12 -5.23 8.26
CA GLU A 122 15.69 -6.65 8.21
C GLU A 122 16.32 -7.39 7.03
N LYS A 123 16.30 -6.79 5.83
CA LYS A 123 16.94 -7.38 4.64
C LYS A 123 18.44 -7.60 4.84
N ARG A 124 19.15 -6.64 5.44
CA ARG A 124 20.58 -6.82 5.75
C ARG A 124 20.83 -8.00 6.70
N LYS A 125 19.99 -8.15 7.73
CA LYS A 125 20.11 -9.28 8.67
C LYS A 125 19.84 -10.61 7.97
N GLU A 126 18.85 -10.67 7.07
CA GLU A 126 18.55 -11.87 6.28
C GLU A 126 19.72 -12.22 5.36
N THR A 127 20.24 -11.26 4.63
CA THR A 127 21.42 -11.44 3.76
C THR A 127 22.63 -11.99 4.54
N VAL A 128 22.89 -11.46 5.74
CA VAL A 128 23.98 -11.99 6.59
C VAL A 128 23.74 -13.43 6.98
N LYS A 129 22.52 -13.82 7.32
CA LYS A 129 22.18 -15.24 7.61
C LYS A 129 22.43 -16.14 6.39
N ASP A 130 22.06 -15.70 5.21
CA ASP A 130 22.28 -16.46 3.96
C ASP A 130 23.77 -16.62 3.68
N PHE A 131 24.58 -15.57 3.88
CA PHE A 131 26.04 -15.68 3.79
C PHE A 131 26.62 -16.66 4.79
N LEU A 132 26.17 -16.65 6.03
CA LEU A 132 26.65 -17.57 7.05
C LEU A 132 26.33 -19.03 6.68
N VAL A 133 25.10 -19.29 6.21
CA VAL A 133 24.70 -20.64 5.76
C VAL A 133 25.54 -21.09 4.56
N ALA A 134 25.78 -20.21 3.60
CA ALA A 134 26.62 -20.51 2.45
C ALA A 134 28.06 -20.78 2.85
N PHE A 135 28.61 -19.99 3.78
CA PHE A 135 29.95 -20.14 4.31
C PHE A 135 30.14 -21.46 5.07
N GLU A 136 29.16 -21.85 5.89
CA GLU A 136 29.20 -23.14 6.59
C GLU A 136 29.19 -24.35 5.64
N LYS A 137 28.39 -24.26 4.57
CA LYS A 137 28.35 -25.32 3.53
C LYS A 137 29.67 -25.41 2.74
N SER A 138 30.43 -24.34 2.64
CA SER A 138 31.70 -24.29 1.91
C SER A 138 32.91 -24.80 2.73
N LYS A 139 32.77 -24.97 4.06
CA LYS A 139 33.85 -25.51 4.88
C LYS A 139 34.16 -26.93 4.47
N PRO A 140 35.42 -27.26 4.18
CA PRO A 140 35.81 -28.65 3.88
C PRO A 140 35.47 -29.56 5.05
N LYS A 141 34.79 -30.66 4.78
CA LYS A 141 34.56 -31.69 5.79
C LYS A 141 35.93 -32.12 6.33
N LYS A 142 36.21 -31.87 7.62
CA LYS A 142 37.39 -32.43 8.27
C LYS A 142 37.28 -33.94 8.17
N ASN A 143 38.14 -34.52 7.34
CA ASN A 143 38.34 -35.97 7.33
C ASN A 143 38.89 -36.37 8.71
N SER A 144 38.03 -36.87 9.57
CA SER A 144 38.47 -37.66 10.72
C SER A 144 38.98 -38.98 10.19
N LYS A 145 40.26 -39.01 9.85
CA LYS A 145 41.03 -40.25 9.79
C LYS A 145 41.81 -40.34 11.08
N GLU A 146 41.37 -41.14 11.95
CA GLU A 146 42.17 -41.94 12.89
C GLU A 146 41.60 -43.34 12.94
#